data_8652ab56c822f5a1177c0ed2aba8a37b
#
_entry.id   8652ab56c822f5a1177c0ed2aba8a37b
#
_cell.length_a   1.000
_cell.length_b   1.000
_cell.length_c   1.000
_cell.angle_alpha   90.00
_cell.angle_beta   90.00
_cell.angle_gamma   90.00
#
_symmetry.space_group_name_H-M   'P 1'
#
loop_
_entity.id
_entity.type
_entity.pdbx_description
1 polymer ?
#
loop_
_entity_poly.entity_id
_entity_poly.type
_entity_poly.pdbx_seq_one_letter_code
_entity_poly.pdbx_strand_id
1 'polypeptide(L)'
;MKSLTALPDDPTYLDRYVAIRDKKREPTRTGLVAAHALIEGRYEAFAQAIAQGALAGLQSHAQARQRSEILRACYDGATQPLKELKQAIRDAQPKRLLKYCPMCGTTLPGTFDHYMPAVRFPEFSVHPLNLVPCCAKCNSTKDADWLSAAGKRQFLHAYADQVPDLQFVTVTLHEDQAFDGVGATFSLQRPAGLDDDLWELIDSHFRRLKLIGRYDERGNDEVAEILSNCRTFLDAGGQKVRAFLSGRAEDQRTVYGRNHWIAVLMDAMAQHPNFVAWVHAA
;
A
#
# COMPACT_ATOMS: atom_id res chain seq x y z
N MET A 1 2.86 0.77 8.53
CA MET A 1 2.77 1.14 7.11
C MET A 1 2.69 2.66 7.04
N LYS A 2 3.31 3.29 6.04
CA LYS A 2 3.24 4.75 5.84
C LYS A 2 2.14 5.09 4.84
N SER A 3 1.35 6.13 5.14
CA SER A 3 0.35 6.64 4.20
C SER A 3 1.03 7.31 3.00
N LEU A 4 0.40 7.23 1.84
CA LEU A 4 0.83 7.94 0.64
C LEU A 4 0.49 9.42 0.74
N THR A 5 1.28 10.25 0.09
CA THR A 5 0.97 11.66 -0.11
C THR A 5 -0.12 11.78 -1.16
N ALA A 6 -1.23 12.45 -0.82
CA ALA A 6 -2.28 12.76 -1.77
C ALA A 6 -1.73 13.68 -2.88
N LEU A 7 -2.11 13.43 -4.12
CA LEU A 7 -1.78 14.35 -5.21
C LEU A 7 -2.46 15.69 -4.92
N PRO A 8 -1.75 16.83 -5.04
CA PRO A 8 -2.38 18.15 -4.89
C PRO A 8 -3.56 18.33 -5.85
N ASP A 9 -4.61 19.01 -5.37
CA ASP A 9 -5.80 19.33 -6.17
C ASP A 9 -5.60 20.63 -6.96
N ASP A 10 -4.44 20.75 -7.58
CA ASP A 10 -4.07 21.82 -8.51
C ASP A 10 -3.14 21.23 -9.60
N PRO A 11 -3.61 21.12 -10.87
CA PRO A 11 -5.00 21.34 -11.32
C PRO A 11 -5.98 20.41 -10.58
N THR A 12 -7.26 20.80 -10.52
CA THR A 12 -8.28 20.09 -9.75
C THR A 12 -8.42 18.62 -10.21
N TYR A 13 -8.92 17.76 -9.34
CA TYR A 13 -9.20 16.37 -9.72
C TYR A 13 -10.22 16.30 -10.86
N LEU A 14 -11.16 17.27 -10.92
CA LEU A 14 -12.12 17.37 -12.01
C LEU A 14 -11.43 17.81 -13.32
N ASP A 15 -10.48 18.77 -13.28
CA ASP A 15 -9.72 19.17 -14.48
C ASP A 15 -8.91 17.99 -15.06
N ARG A 16 -8.33 17.17 -14.20
CA ARG A 16 -7.62 15.94 -14.61
C ARG A 16 -8.57 14.94 -15.31
N TYR A 17 -9.78 14.79 -14.77
CA TYR A 17 -10.82 14.00 -15.46
C TYR A 17 -11.16 14.60 -16.82
N VAL A 18 -11.38 15.92 -16.90
CA VAL A 18 -11.70 16.63 -18.13
C VAL A 18 -10.61 16.43 -19.19
N ALA A 19 -9.34 16.58 -18.80
CA ALA A 19 -8.20 16.34 -19.69
C ALA A 19 -8.17 14.91 -20.26
N ILE A 20 -8.50 13.90 -19.43
CA ILE A 20 -8.59 12.48 -19.87
C ILE A 20 -9.79 12.28 -20.80
N ARG A 21 -10.97 12.78 -20.42
CA ARG A 21 -12.22 12.74 -21.18
C ARG A 21 -12.04 13.28 -22.61
N ASP A 22 -11.41 14.45 -22.72
CA ASP A 22 -11.29 15.17 -24.00
C ASP A 22 -10.33 14.48 -25.00
N LYS A 23 -9.52 13.54 -24.53
CA LYS A 23 -8.67 12.69 -25.37
C LYS A 23 -9.31 11.35 -25.73
N LYS A 24 -10.53 11.08 -25.25
CA LYS A 24 -11.27 9.88 -25.69
C LYS A 24 -11.87 10.08 -27.07
N ARG A 25 -12.07 8.96 -27.78
CA ARG A 25 -12.73 8.95 -29.09
C ARG A 25 -14.24 8.88 -28.91
N GLU A 26 -14.97 9.26 -29.98
CA GLU A 26 -16.40 9.04 -30.04
C GLU A 26 -16.71 7.53 -30.13
N PRO A 27 -17.83 7.07 -29.56
CA PRO A 27 -18.86 7.84 -28.84
C PRO A 27 -18.54 8.05 -27.34
N THR A 28 -17.44 7.50 -26.83
CA THR A 28 -17.07 7.55 -25.40
C THR A 28 -16.96 9.01 -24.91
N ARG A 29 -16.32 9.89 -25.68
CA ARG A 29 -16.16 11.30 -25.30
C ARG A 29 -17.52 11.98 -25.10
N THR A 30 -18.45 11.87 -26.04
CA THR A 30 -19.79 12.43 -25.91
C THR A 30 -20.50 11.92 -24.65
N GLY A 31 -20.42 10.62 -24.36
CA GLY A 31 -21.02 10.04 -23.15
C GLY A 31 -20.39 10.56 -21.86
N LEU A 32 -19.07 10.76 -21.83
CA LEU A 32 -18.36 11.31 -20.68
C LEU A 32 -18.67 12.82 -20.48
N VAL A 33 -18.81 13.60 -21.56
CA VAL A 33 -19.28 14.99 -21.50
C VAL A 33 -20.67 15.07 -20.89
N ALA A 34 -21.60 14.22 -21.33
CA ALA A 34 -22.95 14.14 -20.77
C ALA A 34 -23.01 13.67 -19.29
N ALA A 35 -21.93 13.08 -18.79
CA ALA A 35 -21.80 12.66 -17.39
C ALA A 35 -21.07 13.68 -16.51
N HIS A 36 -20.65 14.85 -17.03
CA HIS A 36 -19.77 15.78 -16.32
C HIS A 36 -20.33 16.23 -14.96
N ALA A 37 -21.55 16.75 -14.93
CA ALA A 37 -22.19 17.21 -13.69
C ALA A 37 -22.39 16.09 -12.66
N LEU A 38 -22.65 14.87 -13.14
CA LEU A 38 -22.70 13.68 -12.24
C LEU A 38 -21.34 13.43 -11.60
N ILE A 39 -20.25 13.46 -12.38
CA ILE A 39 -18.90 13.20 -11.88
C ILE A 39 -18.48 14.29 -10.91
N GLU A 40 -18.72 15.57 -11.20
CA GLU A 40 -18.44 16.70 -10.34
C GLU A 40 -19.06 16.51 -8.96
N GLY A 41 -20.39 16.31 -8.87
CA GLY A 41 -21.07 16.11 -7.59
C GLY A 41 -20.61 14.82 -6.86
N ARG A 42 -20.20 13.78 -7.62
CA ARG A 42 -19.66 12.57 -7.00
C ARG A 42 -18.23 12.76 -6.47
N TYR A 43 -17.41 13.56 -7.12
CA TYR A 43 -16.05 13.91 -6.64
C TYR A 43 -16.13 14.71 -5.33
N GLU A 44 -17.07 15.66 -5.23
CA GLU A 44 -17.34 16.38 -3.99
C GLU A 44 -17.79 15.45 -2.87
N ALA A 45 -18.73 14.53 -3.14
CA ALA A 45 -19.19 13.55 -2.17
C ALA A 45 -18.05 12.62 -1.70
N PHE A 46 -17.14 12.24 -2.60
CA PHE A 46 -15.98 11.43 -2.25
C PHE A 46 -14.98 12.18 -1.37
N ALA A 47 -14.69 13.44 -1.72
CA ALA A 47 -13.81 14.29 -0.91
C ALA A 47 -14.37 14.49 0.51
N GLN A 48 -15.67 14.75 0.63
CA GLN A 48 -16.35 14.85 1.94
C GLN A 48 -16.26 13.55 2.72
N ALA A 49 -16.53 12.39 2.07
CA ALA A 49 -16.47 11.08 2.72
C ALA A 49 -15.04 10.75 3.23
N ILE A 50 -14.00 11.13 2.50
CA ILE A 50 -12.61 11.03 2.96
C ILE A 50 -12.38 11.93 4.17
N ALA A 51 -12.73 13.20 4.08
CA ALA A 51 -12.48 14.19 5.14
C ALA A 51 -13.18 13.83 6.45
N GLN A 52 -14.33 13.17 6.36
CA GLN A 52 -15.13 12.74 7.51
C GLN A 52 -14.82 11.32 7.99
N GLY A 53 -13.92 10.58 7.35
CA GLY A 53 -13.67 9.16 7.64
C GLY A 53 -14.87 8.25 7.31
N ALA A 54 -15.81 8.71 6.48
CA ALA A 54 -17.10 8.08 6.23
C ALA A 54 -17.18 7.32 4.90
N LEU A 55 -16.06 6.89 4.35
CA LEU A 55 -16.01 6.17 3.05
C LEU A 55 -16.94 4.95 3.00
N ALA A 56 -17.05 4.19 4.10
CA ALA A 56 -17.94 3.03 4.18
C ALA A 56 -19.41 3.36 3.90
N GLY A 57 -19.84 4.58 4.24
CA GLY A 57 -21.21 5.08 4.05
C GLY A 57 -21.49 5.58 2.63
N LEU A 58 -20.47 5.74 1.78
CA LEU A 58 -20.66 6.26 0.44
C LEU A 58 -21.36 5.22 -0.46
N GLN A 59 -22.61 5.52 -0.82
CA GLN A 59 -23.42 4.61 -1.63
C GLN A 59 -23.09 4.72 -3.12
N SER A 60 -23.25 3.60 -3.84
CA SER A 60 -23.16 3.61 -5.30
C SER A 60 -24.29 4.45 -5.90
N HIS A 61 -24.00 5.18 -6.98
CA HIS A 61 -24.98 6.07 -7.61
C HIS A 61 -25.66 5.37 -8.81
N ALA A 62 -26.99 5.35 -8.81
CA ALA A 62 -27.77 4.61 -9.83
C ALA A 62 -27.44 5.04 -11.27
N GLN A 63 -27.41 6.36 -11.54
CA GLN A 63 -27.07 6.88 -12.88
C GLN A 63 -25.61 6.59 -13.27
N ALA A 64 -24.67 6.57 -12.32
CA ALA A 64 -23.30 6.18 -12.60
C ALA A 64 -23.22 4.71 -12.99
N ARG A 65 -23.94 3.83 -12.29
CA ARG A 65 -24.01 2.41 -12.63
C ARG A 65 -24.62 2.15 -14.00
N GLN A 66 -25.68 2.87 -14.36
CA GLN A 66 -26.29 2.79 -15.69
C GLN A 66 -25.31 3.18 -16.81
N ARG A 67 -24.34 4.05 -16.51
CA ARG A 67 -23.30 4.52 -17.44
C ARG A 67 -21.95 3.85 -17.21
N SER A 68 -21.92 2.70 -16.53
CA SER A 68 -20.70 2.06 -16.03
C SER A 68 -19.67 1.82 -17.14
N GLU A 69 -20.08 1.34 -18.29
CA GLU A 69 -19.18 1.07 -19.42
C GLU A 69 -18.45 2.35 -19.87
N ILE A 70 -19.19 3.43 -20.10
CA ILE A 70 -18.63 4.72 -20.55
C ILE A 70 -17.70 5.32 -19.48
N LEU A 71 -18.12 5.31 -18.21
CA LEU A 71 -17.33 5.88 -17.11
C LEU A 71 -16.03 5.10 -16.87
N ARG A 72 -16.08 3.78 -16.93
CA ARG A 72 -14.90 2.93 -16.82
C ARG A 72 -13.97 3.08 -18.01
N ALA A 73 -14.50 3.29 -19.20
CA ALA A 73 -13.71 3.55 -20.39
C ALA A 73 -12.79 4.78 -20.24
N CYS A 74 -13.03 5.66 -19.25
CA CYS A 74 -12.13 6.75 -18.92
C CYS A 74 -10.75 6.22 -18.48
N TYR A 75 -10.69 5.12 -17.73
CA TYR A 75 -9.46 4.46 -17.31
C TYR A 75 -8.87 3.54 -18.38
N ASP A 76 -9.70 3.00 -19.27
CA ASP A 76 -9.26 2.11 -20.33
C ASP A 76 -8.53 2.87 -21.44
N GLY A 77 -7.55 2.20 -22.03
CA GLY A 77 -6.70 2.82 -23.04
C GLY A 77 -5.71 3.84 -22.45
N ALA A 78 -4.49 3.81 -22.93
CA ALA A 78 -3.40 4.62 -22.38
C ALA A 78 -3.35 6.03 -23.00
N THR A 79 -4.41 6.86 -22.81
CA THR A 79 -4.35 8.27 -23.22
C THR A 79 -3.22 9.00 -22.51
N GLN A 80 -2.66 10.02 -23.16
CA GLN A 80 -1.51 10.74 -22.57
C GLN A 80 -1.86 11.38 -21.21
N PRO A 81 -3.02 12.08 -21.02
CA PRO A 81 -3.37 12.62 -19.69
C PRO A 81 -3.55 11.55 -18.61
N LEU A 82 -4.01 10.34 -18.95
CA LEU A 82 -4.09 9.24 -17.98
C LEU A 82 -2.70 8.74 -17.56
N LYS A 83 -1.75 8.67 -18.50
CA LYS A 83 -0.35 8.33 -18.18
C LYS A 83 0.27 9.39 -17.28
N GLU A 84 0.04 10.67 -17.59
CA GLU A 84 0.51 11.82 -16.81
C GLU A 84 -0.09 11.81 -15.40
N LEU A 85 -1.39 11.54 -15.25
CA LEU A 85 -2.02 11.39 -13.94
C LEU A 85 -1.36 10.25 -13.14
N LYS A 86 -1.19 9.08 -13.73
CA LYS A 86 -0.55 7.93 -13.05
C LYS A 86 0.89 8.24 -12.67
N GLN A 87 1.62 8.97 -13.50
CA GLN A 87 2.99 9.41 -13.20
C GLN A 87 2.99 10.46 -12.08
N ALA A 88 2.12 11.47 -12.14
CA ALA A 88 2.00 12.49 -11.11
C ALA A 88 1.69 11.90 -9.71
N ILE A 89 0.81 10.88 -9.65
CA ILE A 89 0.54 10.15 -8.40
C ILE A 89 1.83 9.50 -7.85
N ARG A 90 2.68 8.94 -8.71
CA ARG A 90 3.95 8.33 -8.30
C ARG A 90 4.96 9.39 -7.87
N ASP A 91 5.08 10.48 -8.62
CA ASP A 91 6.05 11.55 -8.38
C ASP A 91 5.73 12.37 -7.13
N ALA A 92 4.47 12.41 -6.72
CA ALA A 92 4.04 13.02 -5.46
C ALA A 92 4.56 12.25 -4.22
N GLN A 93 5.08 11.03 -4.38
CA GLN A 93 5.52 10.23 -3.24
C GLN A 93 6.98 10.58 -2.85
N PRO A 94 7.30 10.51 -1.54
CA PRO A 94 8.68 10.62 -1.08
C PRO A 94 9.59 9.61 -1.79
N LYS A 95 10.83 10.01 -2.04
CA LYS A 95 11.85 9.11 -2.63
C LYS A 95 11.90 7.79 -1.87
N ARG A 96 12.05 6.69 -2.59
CA ARG A 96 12.11 5.31 -2.10
C ARG A 96 10.78 4.73 -1.62
N LEU A 97 9.77 5.53 -1.23
CA LEU A 97 8.53 4.98 -0.66
C LEU A 97 7.88 3.94 -1.57
N LEU A 98 7.82 4.19 -2.88
CA LEU A 98 7.30 3.25 -3.87
C LEU A 98 8.31 2.19 -4.35
N LYS A 99 9.43 1.96 -3.64
CA LYS A 99 10.23 0.75 -3.84
C LYS A 99 9.41 -0.50 -3.50
N TYR A 100 8.50 -0.36 -2.56
CA TYR A 100 7.57 -1.41 -2.17
C TYR A 100 6.12 -0.99 -2.35
N CYS A 101 5.27 -1.98 -2.62
CA CYS A 101 3.82 -1.79 -2.70
C CYS A 101 3.28 -1.28 -1.35
N PRO A 102 2.55 -0.15 -1.31
CA PRO A 102 2.03 0.40 -0.07
C PRO A 102 0.99 -0.50 0.63
N MET A 103 0.39 -1.47 -0.10
CA MET A 103 -0.56 -2.41 0.47
C MET A 103 0.10 -3.60 1.17
N CYS A 104 1.29 -4.03 0.74
CA CYS A 104 1.91 -5.24 1.29
C CYS A 104 3.36 -5.08 1.73
N GLY A 105 4.07 -4.04 1.34
CA GLY A 105 5.48 -3.84 1.70
C GLY A 105 6.47 -4.83 1.08
N THR A 106 6.08 -5.67 0.10
CA THR A 106 6.95 -6.76 -0.37
C THR A 106 7.46 -6.61 -1.81
N THR A 107 6.69 -6.04 -2.72
CA THR A 107 7.00 -6.02 -4.16
C THR A 107 6.78 -4.64 -4.76
N LEU A 108 7.37 -4.39 -5.93
CA LEU A 108 7.21 -3.14 -6.65
C LEU A 108 5.74 -2.88 -7.05
N PRO A 109 5.20 -1.67 -6.86
CA PRO A 109 3.84 -1.31 -7.27
C PRO A 109 3.77 -1.04 -8.79
N GLY A 110 3.59 -2.10 -9.58
CA GLY A 110 3.52 -2.04 -11.05
C GLY A 110 2.14 -1.65 -11.61
N THR A 111 1.09 -1.70 -10.80
CA THR A 111 -0.31 -1.43 -11.19
C THR A 111 -0.93 -0.34 -10.33
N PHE A 112 -2.21 -0.03 -10.61
CA PHE A 112 -3.06 0.80 -9.74
C PHE A 112 -4.32 0.03 -9.38
N ASP A 113 -4.64 -0.02 -8.10
CA ASP A 113 -5.93 -0.50 -7.59
C ASP A 113 -6.94 0.65 -7.56
N HIS A 114 -8.21 0.33 -7.80
CA HIS A 114 -9.33 1.22 -7.48
C HIS A 114 -9.80 0.90 -6.06
N TYR A 115 -9.45 1.73 -5.07
CA TYR A 115 -9.83 1.47 -3.69
C TYR A 115 -11.33 1.22 -3.56
N MET A 116 -12.15 2.11 -4.09
CA MET A 116 -13.57 1.87 -4.35
C MET A 116 -13.71 1.22 -5.72
N PRO A 117 -14.21 -0.02 -5.79
CA PRO A 117 -14.18 -0.82 -7.03
C PRO A 117 -14.91 -0.13 -8.18
N ALA A 118 -14.26 0.00 -9.34
CA ALA A 118 -14.82 0.66 -10.52
C ALA A 118 -16.09 -0.03 -11.06
N VAL A 119 -16.31 -1.30 -10.73
CA VAL A 119 -17.57 -2.01 -11.06
C VAL A 119 -18.77 -1.51 -10.25
N ARG A 120 -18.54 -0.93 -9.08
CA ARG A 120 -19.59 -0.36 -8.20
C ARG A 120 -19.61 1.16 -8.24
N PHE A 121 -18.46 1.78 -8.45
CA PHE A 121 -18.22 3.22 -8.42
C PHE A 121 -17.48 3.67 -9.68
N PRO A 122 -18.09 3.48 -10.87
CA PRO A 122 -17.40 3.74 -12.14
C PRO A 122 -17.03 5.22 -12.32
N GLU A 123 -17.72 6.13 -11.65
CA GLU A 123 -17.44 7.56 -11.63
C GLU A 123 -16.06 7.91 -11.03
N PHE A 124 -15.50 7.02 -10.20
CA PHE A 124 -14.18 7.22 -9.58
C PHE A 124 -13.05 6.51 -10.32
N SER A 125 -13.28 6.02 -11.53
CA SER A 125 -12.29 5.24 -12.30
C SER A 125 -10.98 6.00 -12.55
N VAL A 126 -10.99 7.32 -12.57
CA VAL A 126 -9.77 8.16 -12.72
C VAL A 126 -9.62 9.20 -11.62
N HIS A 127 -10.33 9.05 -10.50
CA HIS A 127 -10.16 9.93 -9.36
C HIS A 127 -8.81 9.67 -8.69
N PRO A 128 -7.92 10.67 -8.51
CA PRO A 128 -6.55 10.46 -8.01
C PRO A 128 -6.49 9.73 -6.67
N LEU A 129 -7.37 10.08 -5.71
CA LEU A 129 -7.39 9.43 -4.40
C LEU A 129 -8.01 8.02 -4.42
N ASN A 130 -8.69 7.63 -5.51
CA ASN A 130 -9.18 6.27 -5.69
C ASN A 130 -8.14 5.35 -6.37
N LEU A 131 -7.11 5.93 -6.98
CA LEU A 131 -6.04 5.21 -7.67
C LEU A 131 -4.86 5.00 -6.74
N VAL A 132 -4.73 3.79 -6.20
CA VAL A 132 -3.64 3.41 -5.30
C VAL A 132 -2.57 2.63 -6.05
N PRO A 133 -1.31 3.13 -6.14
CA PRO A 133 -0.21 2.34 -6.70
C PRO A 133 -0.07 1.03 -5.91
N CYS A 134 -0.09 -0.12 -6.59
CA CYS A 134 0.02 -1.41 -5.93
C CYS A 134 0.67 -2.49 -6.81
N CYS A 135 1.05 -3.61 -6.22
CA CYS A 135 1.51 -4.76 -6.99
C CYS A 135 0.34 -5.55 -7.56
N ALA A 136 0.59 -6.28 -8.64
CA ALA A 136 -0.44 -7.08 -9.32
C ALA A 136 -1.12 -8.09 -8.37
N LYS A 137 -0.36 -8.72 -7.45
CA LYS A 137 -0.90 -9.68 -6.48
C LYS A 137 -1.89 -9.01 -5.52
N CYS A 138 -1.58 -7.82 -4.98
CA CYS A 138 -2.51 -7.10 -4.11
C CYS A 138 -3.75 -6.63 -4.87
N ASN A 139 -3.57 -6.12 -6.08
CA ASN A 139 -4.66 -5.68 -6.95
C ASN A 139 -5.64 -6.84 -7.25
N SER A 140 -5.14 -7.97 -7.71
CA SER A 140 -5.97 -9.15 -8.02
C SER A 140 -6.58 -9.80 -6.77
N THR A 141 -5.90 -9.76 -5.62
CA THR A 141 -6.43 -10.33 -4.37
C THR A 141 -7.53 -9.47 -3.78
N LYS A 142 -7.41 -8.15 -3.86
CA LYS A 142 -8.46 -7.23 -3.39
C LYS A 142 -9.65 -7.22 -4.34
N ASP A 143 -9.39 -7.18 -5.66
CA ASP A 143 -10.41 -7.13 -6.71
C ASP A 143 -11.53 -6.11 -6.41
N ALA A 144 -12.79 -6.53 -6.46
CA ALA A 144 -13.96 -5.70 -6.14
C ALA A 144 -14.32 -5.69 -4.63
N ASP A 145 -13.50 -6.33 -3.81
CA ASP A 145 -13.73 -6.43 -2.36
C ASP A 145 -13.27 -5.14 -1.66
N TRP A 146 -14.12 -4.54 -0.83
CA TRP A 146 -13.76 -3.35 -0.07
C TRP A 146 -14.57 -3.17 1.22
N LEU A 147 -15.81 -3.71 1.26
CA LEU A 147 -16.67 -3.75 2.45
C LEU A 147 -17.02 -5.18 2.82
N SER A 148 -17.13 -5.44 4.12
CA SER A 148 -17.72 -6.66 4.66
C SER A 148 -19.24 -6.68 4.48
N ALA A 149 -19.87 -7.82 4.75
CA ALA A 149 -21.33 -7.94 4.80
C ALA A 149 -21.95 -6.99 5.86
N ALA A 150 -21.20 -6.65 6.90
CA ALA A 150 -21.60 -5.68 7.92
C ALA A 150 -21.34 -4.22 7.53
N GLY A 151 -20.90 -3.94 6.30
CA GLY A 151 -20.63 -2.58 5.83
C GLY A 151 -19.32 -1.97 6.34
N LYS A 152 -18.44 -2.75 7.00
CA LYS A 152 -17.13 -2.26 7.45
C LYS A 152 -16.07 -2.37 6.36
N ARG A 153 -15.20 -1.36 6.26
CA ARG A 153 -14.05 -1.38 5.33
C ARG A 153 -13.11 -2.55 5.65
N GLN A 154 -12.58 -3.17 4.62
CA GLN A 154 -11.74 -4.37 4.74
C GLN A 154 -10.27 -4.13 4.41
N PHE A 155 -9.95 -2.97 3.85
CA PHE A 155 -8.60 -2.59 3.47
C PHE A 155 -8.29 -1.18 3.93
N LEU A 156 -7.06 -0.95 4.36
CA LEU A 156 -6.54 0.39 4.63
C LEU A 156 -6.54 1.21 3.35
N HIS A 157 -7.02 2.45 3.44
CA HIS A 157 -6.96 3.42 2.35
C HIS A 157 -5.62 4.16 2.41
N ALA A 158 -4.80 3.95 1.40
CA ALA A 158 -3.41 4.39 1.43
C ALA A 158 -3.21 5.91 1.62
N TYR A 159 -4.19 6.74 1.28
CA TYR A 159 -4.11 8.20 1.44
C TYR A 159 -4.85 8.72 2.67
N ALA A 160 -5.94 8.06 3.09
CA ALA A 160 -6.85 8.60 4.10
C ALA A 160 -6.58 8.05 5.50
N ASP A 161 -6.20 6.77 5.61
CA ASP A 161 -6.02 6.16 6.92
C ASP A 161 -4.67 6.52 7.53
N GLN A 162 -4.71 7.02 8.75
CA GLN A 162 -3.52 7.33 9.55
C GLN A 162 -3.28 6.17 10.51
N VAL A 163 -2.28 5.34 10.20
CA VAL A 163 -1.84 4.28 11.09
C VAL A 163 -0.86 4.87 12.11
N PRO A 164 -1.15 4.82 13.42
CA PRO A 164 -0.26 5.39 14.43
C PRO A 164 1.09 4.67 14.45
N ASP A 165 2.11 5.35 14.99
CA ASP A 165 3.47 4.81 15.12
C ASP A 165 3.58 3.80 16.26
N LEU A 166 2.70 2.81 16.26
CA LEU A 166 2.67 1.66 17.17
C LEU A 166 3.10 0.40 16.42
N GLN A 167 3.88 -0.44 17.07
CA GLN A 167 4.31 -1.71 16.47
C GLN A 167 3.25 -2.78 16.69
N PHE A 168 2.81 -3.40 15.59
CA PHE A 168 1.86 -4.52 15.59
C PHE A 168 2.33 -5.71 14.73
N VAL A 169 3.36 -5.53 13.90
CA VAL A 169 4.06 -6.64 13.25
C VAL A 169 5.22 -7.04 14.14
N THR A 170 5.29 -8.32 14.50
CA THR A 170 6.37 -8.90 15.29
C THR A 170 7.00 -10.07 14.55
N VAL A 171 8.21 -10.45 14.92
CA VAL A 171 8.93 -11.60 14.36
C VAL A 171 9.59 -12.40 15.48
N THR A 172 9.52 -13.73 15.35
CA THR A 172 10.29 -14.67 16.17
C THR A 172 11.38 -15.27 15.32
N LEU A 173 12.61 -15.23 15.79
CA LEU A 173 13.76 -15.85 15.14
C LEU A 173 13.95 -17.27 15.68
N HIS A 174 14.25 -18.21 14.80
CA HIS A 174 14.47 -19.62 15.10
C HIS A 174 15.85 -20.03 14.63
N GLU A 175 16.61 -20.70 15.47
CA GLU A 175 17.85 -21.37 15.09
C GLU A 175 17.52 -22.80 14.66
N ASP A 176 17.82 -23.13 13.42
CA ASP A 176 17.67 -24.50 12.92
C ASP A 176 19.05 -25.17 12.87
N GLN A 177 19.31 -26.01 13.87
CA GLN A 177 20.57 -26.74 13.96
C GLN A 177 20.77 -27.76 12.84
N ALA A 178 19.68 -28.21 12.20
CA ALA A 178 19.76 -29.20 11.11
C ALA A 178 20.24 -28.59 9.80
N PHE A 179 19.97 -27.28 9.58
CA PHE A 179 20.33 -26.55 8.36
C PHE A 179 21.37 -25.45 8.59
N ASP A 180 21.92 -25.35 9.82
CA ASP A 180 22.89 -24.32 10.20
C ASP A 180 22.43 -22.89 9.85
N GLY A 181 21.12 -22.64 10.00
CA GLY A 181 20.45 -21.43 9.54
C GLY A 181 19.59 -20.77 10.60
N VAL A 182 19.21 -19.52 10.29
CA VAL A 182 18.27 -18.75 11.10
C VAL A 182 16.99 -18.53 10.30
N GLY A 183 15.86 -18.99 10.85
CA GLY A 183 14.54 -18.76 10.29
C GLY A 183 13.81 -17.60 10.97
N ALA A 184 12.80 -17.05 10.30
CA ALA A 184 11.96 -15.97 10.81
C ALA A 184 10.48 -16.31 10.62
N THR A 185 9.69 -16.19 11.69
CA THR A 185 8.22 -16.33 11.65
C THR A 185 7.57 -15.04 12.13
N PHE A 186 6.72 -14.46 11.29
CA PHE A 186 6.03 -13.21 11.58
C PHE A 186 4.68 -13.44 12.24
N SER A 187 4.24 -12.46 13.01
CA SER A 187 2.90 -12.45 13.59
C SER A 187 2.33 -11.04 13.67
N LEU A 188 1.01 -10.95 13.80
CA LEU A 188 0.29 -9.71 14.01
C LEU A 188 -0.22 -9.69 15.46
N GLN A 189 0.14 -8.65 16.20
CA GLN A 189 -0.23 -8.49 17.61
C GLN A 189 -0.80 -7.11 17.83
N ARG A 190 -1.97 -7.03 18.49
CA ARG A 190 -2.59 -5.75 18.83
C ARG A 190 -1.77 -5.04 19.91
N PRO A 191 -1.28 -3.82 19.63
CA PRO A 191 -0.62 -3.02 20.67
C PRO A 191 -1.66 -2.42 21.63
N ALA A 192 -1.24 -2.17 22.87
CA ALA A 192 -2.05 -1.44 23.82
C ALA A 192 -2.34 -0.02 23.32
N GLY A 193 -3.55 0.48 23.56
CA GLY A 193 -3.96 1.82 23.20
C GLY A 193 -4.36 2.03 21.73
N LEU A 194 -4.34 0.97 20.92
CA LEU A 194 -4.86 1.07 19.55
C LEU A 194 -6.40 0.97 19.56
N ASP A 195 -7.05 1.90 18.86
CA ASP A 195 -8.51 1.95 18.67
C ASP A 195 -9.04 0.63 18.07
N ASP A 196 -10.23 0.20 18.52
CA ASP A 196 -10.81 -1.09 18.15
C ASP A 196 -11.16 -1.17 16.66
N ASP A 197 -11.77 -0.13 16.10
CA ASP A 197 -12.19 -0.11 14.69
C ASP A 197 -10.97 -0.04 13.77
N LEU A 198 -9.94 0.72 14.16
CA LEU A 198 -8.69 0.78 13.41
C LEU A 198 -7.95 -0.56 13.47
N TRP A 199 -7.93 -1.23 14.63
CA TRP A 199 -7.35 -2.56 14.74
C TRP A 199 -8.08 -3.58 13.87
N GLU A 200 -9.41 -3.60 13.90
CA GLU A 200 -10.21 -4.50 13.06
C GLU A 200 -9.91 -4.28 11.57
N LEU A 201 -9.73 -3.02 11.15
CA LEU A 201 -9.36 -2.67 9.78
C LEU A 201 -7.95 -3.14 9.42
N ILE A 202 -6.97 -2.96 10.31
CA ILE A 202 -5.59 -3.44 10.13
C ILE A 202 -5.58 -4.97 10.03
N ASP A 203 -6.21 -5.68 10.96
CA ASP A 203 -6.30 -7.14 10.97
C ASP A 203 -6.95 -7.67 9.69
N SER A 204 -8.07 -7.06 9.28
CA SER A 204 -8.75 -7.41 8.04
C SER A 204 -7.85 -7.23 6.81
N HIS A 205 -7.13 -6.11 6.72
CA HIS A 205 -6.19 -5.83 5.63
C HIS A 205 -5.08 -6.89 5.56
N PHE A 206 -4.46 -7.22 6.70
CA PHE A 206 -3.40 -8.21 6.78
C PHE A 206 -3.88 -9.62 6.43
N ARG A 207 -5.01 -10.03 6.98
CA ARG A 207 -5.60 -11.36 6.75
C ARG A 207 -6.02 -11.55 5.29
N ARG A 208 -6.73 -10.55 4.71
CA ARG A 208 -7.22 -10.64 3.33
C ARG A 208 -6.10 -10.65 2.29
N LEU A 209 -5.06 -9.87 2.50
CA LEU A 209 -3.89 -9.87 1.63
C LEU A 209 -2.88 -10.97 1.98
N LYS A 210 -3.15 -11.79 3.02
CA LYS A 210 -2.28 -12.88 3.51
C LYS A 210 -0.86 -12.39 3.80
N LEU A 211 -0.72 -11.21 4.46
CA LEU A 211 0.56 -10.54 4.56
C LEU A 211 1.56 -11.32 5.42
N ILE A 212 1.14 -11.88 6.55
CA ILE A 212 2.01 -12.64 7.45
C ILE A 212 2.65 -13.81 6.70
N GLY A 213 1.85 -14.67 6.04
CA GLY A 213 2.39 -15.77 5.25
C GLY A 213 3.35 -15.31 4.14
N ARG A 214 3.11 -14.12 3.54
CA ARG A 214 4.02 -13.54 2.54
C ARG A 214 5.32 -13.04 3.14
N TYR A 215 5.32 -12.63 4.41
CA TYR A 215 6.52 -12.24 5.13
C TYR A 215 7.32 -13.48 5.54
N ASP A 216 6.64 -14.56 5.99
CA ASP A 216 7.26 -15.85 6.32
C ASP A 216 7.95 -16.47 5.09
N GLU A 217 7.26 -16.49 3.94
CA GLU A 217 7.81 -16.97 2.66
C GLU A 217 9.11 -16.26 2.25
N ARG A 218 9.29 -14.99 2.64
CA ARG A 218 10.45 -14.17 2.27
C ARG A 218 11.46 -13.99 3.39
N GLY A 219 11.04 -14.29 4.63
CA GLY A 219 11.82 -13.99 5.82
C GLY A 219 13.18 -14.68 5.82
N ASN A 220 13.22 -15.93 5.42
CA ASN A 220 14.46 -16.72 5.42
C ASN A 220 15.47 -16.21 4.38
N ASP A 221 15.01 -15.86 3.16
CA ASP A 221 15.89 -15.27 2.14
C ASP A 221 16.43 -13.92 2.61
N GLU A 222 15.59 -13.10 3.23
CA GLU A 222 15.98 -11.79 3.74
C GLU A 222 16.94 -11.91 4.94
N VAL A 223 16.80 -12.92 5.80
CA VAL A 223 17.77 -13.21 6.88
C VAL A 223 19.14 -13.48 6.29
N ALA A 224 19.25 -14.34 5.29
CA ALA A 224 20.52 -14.66 4.64
C ALA A 224 21.16 -13.42 3.99
N GLU A 225 20.35 -12.60 3.31
CA GLU A 225 20.79 -11.33 2.70
C GLU A 225 21.31 -10.33 3.75
N ILE A 226 20.59 -10.20 4.88
CA ILE A 226 21.01 -9.33 6.00
C ILE A 226 22.33 -9.81 6.59
N LEU A 227 22.49 -11.11 6.84
CA LEU A 227 23.73 -11.67 7.42
C LEU A 227 24.90 -11.47 6.46
N SER A 228 24.73 -11.76 5.18
CA SER A 228 25.75 -11.52 4.13
C SER A 228 26.18 -10.05 4.07
N ASN A 229 25.23 -9.11 4.11
CA ASN A 229 25.52 -7.68 4.14
C ASN A 229 26.30 -7.27 5.41
N CYS A 230 25.95 -7.84 6.56
CA CYS A 230 26.63 -7.61 7.82
C CYS A 230 28.06 -8.18 7.81
N ARG A 231 28.25 -9.36 7.21
CA ARG A 231 29.56 -9.96 7.02
C ARG A 231 30.44 -9.08 6.12
N THR A 232 29.93 -8.66 4.98
CA THR A 232 30.63 -7.74 4.07
C THR A 232 31.03 -6.43 4.77
N PHE A 233 30.19 -5.89 5.66
CA PHE A 233 30.53 -4.73 6.46
C PHE A 233 31.74 -4.98 7.38
N LEU A 234 31.80 -6.14 8.04
CA LEU A 234 32.93 -6.52 8.89
C LEU A 234 34.23 -6.73 8.07
N ASP A 235 34.15 -7.42 6.94
CA ASP A 235 35.28 -7.70 6.04
C ASP A 235 35.86 -6.41 5.44
N ALA A 236 35.04 -5.37 5.27
CA ALA A 236 35.45 -4.03 4.87
C ALA A 236 36.05 -3.19 6.05
N GLY A 237 36.28 -3.79 7.21
CA GLY A 237 36.87 -3.11 8.39
C GLY A 237 35.84 -2.46 9.33
N GLY A 238 34.56 -2.68 9.14
CA GLY A 238 33.53 -2.24 10.07
C GLY A 238 33.60 -2.97 11.41
N GLN A 239 33.34 -2.27 12.54
CA GLN A 239 33.54 -2.86 13.87
C GLN A 239 32.24 -3.06 14.65
N LYS A 240 31.21 -2.24 14.43
CA LYS A 240 29.98 -2.21 15.23
C LYS A 240 28.80 -2.74 14.43
N VAL A 241 28.82 -4.03 14.11
CA VAL A 241 27.82 -4.64 13.22
C VAL A 241 26.38 -4.56 13.75
N ARG A 242 26.17 -4.64 15.09
CA ARG A 242 24.83 -4.42 15.67
C ARG A 242 24.32 -2.99 15.42
N ALA A 243 25.17 -1.99 15.66
CA ALA A 243 24.83 -0.61 15.40
C ALA A 243 24.59 -0.33 13.90
N PHE A 244 25.38 -0.96 13.05
CA PHE A 244 25.16 -0.92 11.59
C PHE A 244 23.77 -1.45 11.22
N LEU A 245 23.38 -2.63 11.71
CA LEU A 245 22.08 -3.23 11.38
C LEU A 245 20.93 -2.42 12.01
N SER A 246 21.05 -1.95 13.26
CA SER A 246 20.06 -1.08 13.89
C SER A 246 19.86 0.22 13.12
N GLY A 247 20.95 0.83 12.61
CA GLY A 247 20.86 2.02 11.75
C GLY A 247 20.14 1.74 10.43
N ARG A 248 20.32 0.54 9.86
CA ARG A 248 19.59 0.10 8.67
C ARG A 248 18.10 -0.12 8.97
N ALA A 249 17.76 -0.71 10.12
CA ALA A 249 16.39 -0.88 10.57
C ALA A 249 15.68 0.48 10.73
N GLU A 250 16.37 1.47 11.32
CA GLU A 250 15.83 2.82 11.48
C GLU A 250 15.60 3.53 10.14
N ASP A 251 16.53 3.40 9.18
CA ASP A 251 16.32 3.91 7.83
C ASP A 251 15.08 3.29 7.16
N GLN A 252 14.90 1.96 7.29
CA GLN A 252 13.70 1.28 6.78
C GLN A 252 12.41 1.79 7.47
N ARG A 253 12.43 1.98 8.80
CA ARG A 253 11.29 2.54 9.54
C ARG A 253 10.96 3.96 9.09
N THR A 254 11.96 4.78 8.91
CA THR A 254 11.80 6.17 8.46
C THR A 254 11.13 6.25 7.10
N VAL A 255 11.50 5.39 6.15
CA VAL A 255 10.96 5.40 4.79
C VAL A 255 9.60 4.70 4.71
N TYR A 256 9.46 3.51 5.28
CA TYR A 256 8.31 2.62 5.04
C TYR A 256 7.37 2.48 6.24
N GLY A 257 7.72 3.04 7.38
CA GLY A 257 6.97 2.98 8.64
C GLY A 257 7.39 1.83 9.54
N ARG A 258 7.02 1.94 10.82
CA ARG A 258 7.43 1.04 11.91
C ARG A 258 7.14 -0.43 11.63
N ASN A 259 6.01 -0.74 11.01
CA ASN A 259 5.56 -2.09 10.73
C ASN A 259 6.01 -2.62 9.36
N HIS A 260 7.05 -2.03 8.77
CA HIS A 260 7.69 -2.61 7.58
C HIS A 260 8.44 -3.88 7.99
N TRP A 261 8.07 -5.00 7.40
CA TRP A 261 8.53 -6.33 7.83
C TRP A 261 10.06 -6.49 7.83
N ILE A 262 10.77 -5.88 6.87
CA ILE A 262 12.25 -5.88 6.84
C ILE A 262 12.81 -5.06 8.02
N ALA A 263 12.21 -3.93 8.37
CA ALA A 263 12.64 -3.14 9.51
C ALA A 263 12.46 -3.90 10.83
N VAL A 264 11.32 -4.59 10.96
CA VAL A 264 11.03 -5.45 12.13
C VAL A 264 12.01 -6.61 12.23
N LEU A 265 12.31 -7.26 11.09
CA LEU A 265 13.29 -8.35 11.02
C LEU A 265 14.70 -7.88 11.40
N MET A 266 15.19 -6.79 10.79
CA MET A 266 16.51 -6.24 11.08
C MET A 266 16.67 -5.86 12.56
N ASP A 267 15.63 -5.30 13.15
CA ASP A 267 15.64 -4.88 14.56
C ASP A 267 15.70 -6.10 15.49
N ALA A 268 14.87 -7.12 15.23
CA ALA A 268 14.90 -8.37 15.99
C ALA A 268 16.25 -9.08 15.88
N MET A 269 16.83 -9.15 14.68
CA MET A 269 18.16 -9.74 14.46
C MET A 269 19.24 -8.95 15.23
N ALA A 270 19.24 -7.63 15.11
CA ALA A 270 20.23 -6.78 15.81
C ALA A 270 20.18 -6.93 17.35
N GLN A 271 19.00 -7.23 17.90
CA GLN A 271 18.82 -7.41 19.34
C GLN A 271 19.10 -8.85 19.80
N HIS A 272 19.14 -9.82 18.89
CA HIS A 272 19.30 -11.23 19.26
C HIS A 272 20.69 -11.51 19.86
N PRO A 273 20.80 -12.28 20.96
CA PRO A 273 22.08 -12.59 21.61
C PRO A 273 23.11 -13.17 20.64
N ASN A 274 22.70 -14.12 19.81
CA ASN A 274 23.57 -14.87 18.90
C ASN A 274 23.86 -14.16 17.56
N PHE A 275 23.32 -12.95 17.33
CA PHE A 275 23.43 -12.26 16.06
C PHE A 275 24.87 -12.15 15.54
N VAL A 276 25.83 -11.80 16.41
CA VAL A 276 27.24 -11.65 16.00
C VAL A 276 27.82 -13.01 15.58
N ALA A 277 27.47 -14.09 16.27
CA ALA A 277 27.89 -15.44 15.90
C ALA A 277 27.32 -15.82 14.52
N TRP A 278 26.04 -15.53 14.27
CA TRP A 278 25.43 -15.77 12.94
C TRP A 278 26.14 -15.03 11.82
N VAL A 279 26.51 -13.75 12.04
CA VAL A 279 27.25 -12.97 11.05
C VAL A 279 28.62 -13.57 10.76
N HIS A 280 29.31 -14.15 11.74
CA HIS A 280 30.59 -14.80 11.52
C HIS A 280 30.49 -16.17 10.84
N ALA A 281 29.35 -16.84 10.97
CA ALA A 281 29.06 -18.14 10.33
C ALA A 281 28.55 -17.98 8.89
N ALA A 282 28.00 -16.83 8.51
CA ALA A 282 27.48 -16.53 7.16
C ALA A 282 28.63 -16.27 6.09
#